data_c804d1dcc68a52dbefa52ff89a7eec82
#
_entry.id   c804d1dcc68a52dbefa52ff89a7eec82
#
_cell.length_a   1.000
_cell.length_b   1.000
_cell.length_c   1.000
_cell.angle_alpha   90.00
_cell.angle_beta   90.00
_cell.angle_gamma   90.00
#
_symmetry.space_group_name_H-M   'P 1'
#
loop_
_entity.id
_entity.type
_entity.pdbx_description
1 polymer ?
#
loop_
_entity_poly.entity_id
_entity_poly.type
_entity_poly.pdbx_seq_one_letter_code
_entity_poly.pdbx_strand_id
1 'polypeptide(L)'
;RAERIRNGGVDSSVDNFLKITHEARLLGTDARLLDKDAPNNPDGKLNKVVQNVFYEYDRANSEGKIGCQLVFSDIGTPGGKEFDVYNYVKSELVKKGIPENEIAFIHDAKTDAQRDILFKEMRTGKKKVLIGSTDKCGTGVNVQTHLVAMHHIDCPWKPSSIEQREGRGIRQGNLNEEVAVYRYVTKETFDAYSWSLVENKQRFISQVMTNKAVSRTCEDIDEATLSYAEIKAVATGNPLIKEKMELDNELQRLKLLKANYDSQRYTFQDNFIIKYPKLIQAAEEKLKCVKYDIEARDKELLKGDEFAITIGKITYDERSEGGTALLEAVSKSGDTYEIGSFRGFALLVEKNYMGINYMILRGKTEYKAEMS
;
A
#
# COMPACT_ATOMS: atom_id res chain seq x y z
N ARG A 1 -10.62 -20.01 29.12
CA ARG A 1 -10.15 -18.64 29.33
C ARG A 1 -10.88 -17.66 28.38
N ALA A 2 -10.88 -17.90 27.07
CA ALA A 2 -11.56 -17.06 26.10
C ALA A 2 -13.08 -16.91 26.35
N GLU A 3 -13.75 -17.99 26.79
CA GLU A 3 -15.17 -17.97 27.17
C GLU A 3 -15.43 -17.08 28.40
N ARG A 4 -14.53 -17.09 29.38
CA ARG A 4 -14.66 -16.24 30.57
C ARG A 4 -14.52 -14.77 30.24
N ILE A 5 -13.59 -14.41 29.34
CA ILE A 5 -13.42 -13.04 28.88
C ILE A 5 -14.65 -12.58 28.08
N ARG A 6 -15.15 -13.41 27.17
CA ARG A 6 -16.35 -13.10 26.38
C ARG A 6 -17.59 -12.84 27.26
N ASN A 7 -17.75 -13.60 28.33
CA ASN A 7 -18.90 -13.49 29.23
C ASN A 7 -18.73 -12.38 30.28
N GLY A 8 -17.70 -11.53 30.17
CA GLY A 8 -17.44 -10.43 31.12
C GLY A 8 -16.98 -10.88 32.51
N GLY A 9 -16.53 -12.13 32.66
CA GLY A 9 -16.11 -12.69 33.92
C GLY A 9 -14.70 -12.34 34.40
N VAL A 10 -13.99 -11.47 33.65
CA VAL A 10 -12.61 -11.04 33.98
C VAL A 10 -12.44 -9.57 33.56
N ASP A 11 -11.77 -8.81 34.42
CA ASP A 11 -11.39 -7.43 34.09
C ASP A 11 -10.45 -7.41 32.85
N SER A 12 -10.74 -6.55 31.90
CA SER A 12 -9.98 -6.43 30.64
C SER A 12 -8.52 -5.99 30.85
N SER A 13 -8.21 -5.36 31.98
CA SER A 13 -6.84 -5.01 32.37
C SER A 13 -6.04 -6.23 32.85
N VAL A 14 -6.71 -7.24 33.40
CA VAL A 14 -6.09 -8.49 33.90
C VAL A 14 -5.93 -9.51 32.80
N ASP A 15 -6.98 -9.68 31.96
CA ASP A 15 -6.99 -10.64 30.86
C ASP A 15 -7.89 -10.17 29.71
N ASN A 16 -7.39 -10.32 28.47
CA ASN A 16 -8.08 -9.91 27.26
C ASN A 16 -7.65 -10.77 26.05
N PHE A 17 -8.37 -10.62 24.94
CA PHE A 17 -8.06 -11.37 23.72
C PHE A 17 -6.67 -11.10 23.17
N LEU A 18 -6.14 -9.87 23.32
CA LEU A 18 -4.79 -9.51 22.90
C LEU A 18 -3.73 -10.31 23.69
N LYS A 19 -3.92 -10.45 25.00
CA LYS A 19 -3.04 -11.24 25.87
C LYS A 19 -3.08 -12.72 25.50
N ILE A 20 -4.28 -13.28 25.27
CA ILE A 20 -4.41 -14.66 24.78
C ILE A 20 -3.67 -14.86 23.45
N THR A 21 -3.85 -13.95 22.52
CA THR A 21 -3.19 -13.99 21.20
C THR A 21 -1.67 -13.95 21.35
N HIS A 22 -1.16 -13.06 22.21
CA HIS A 22 0.28 -12.97 22.49
C HIS A 22 0.82 -14.27 23.08
N GLU A 23 0.18 -14.81 24.12
CA GLU A 23 0.57 -16.09 24.74
C GLU A 23 0.48 -17.26 23.75
N ALA A 24 -0.53 -17.29 22.90
CA ALA A 24 -0.65 -18.31 21.85
C ALA A 24 0.50 -18.25 20.82
N ARG A 25 0.99 -17.05 20.50
CA ARG A 25 2.19 -16.87 19.67
C ARG A 25 3.45 -17.36 20.37
N LEU A 26 3.60 -17.07 21.66
CA LEU A 26 4.72 -17.58 22.47
C LEU A 26 4.73 -19.11 22.47
N LEU A 27 3.58 -19.74 22.76
CA LEU A 27 3.43 -21.20 22.72
C LEU A 27 3.71 -21.81 21.34
N GLY A 28 3.26 -21.16 20.28
CA GLY A 28 3.55 -21.58 18.90
C GLY A 28 5.03 -21.50 18.56
N THR A 29 5.80 -20.69 19.27
CA THR A 29 7.25 -20.57 19.10
C THR A 29 7.98 -21.58 19.98
N ASP A 30 7.79 -21.50 21.29
CA ASP A 30 8.33 -22.45 22.28
C ASP A 30 7.60 -22.31 23.61
N ALA A 31 7.21 -23.43 24.23
CA ALA A 31 6.48 -23.43 25.50
C ALA A 31 7.28 -22.80 26.66
N ARG A 32 8.59 -22.88 26.62
CA ARG A 32 9.51 -22.30 27.62
C ARG A 32 9.48 -20.77 27.68
N LEU A 33 8.91 -20.12 26.67
CA LEU A 33 8.66 -18.65 26.68
C LEU A 33 7.54 -18.25 27.67
N LEU A 34 6.64 -19.18 28.01
CA LEU A 34 5.59 -18.98 29.01
C LEU A 34 5.88 -19.70 30.34
N ASP A 35 6.39 -20.90 30.24
CA ASP A 35 6.74 -21.75 31.39
C ASP A 35 8.17 -22.24 31.20
N LYS A 36 9.11 -21.68 31.98
CA LYS A 36 10.54 -22.01 31.89
C LYS A 36 10.82 -23.48 32.20
N ASP A 37 9.96 -24.10 32.97
CA ASP A 37 10.08 -25.51 33.42
C ASP A 37 9.49 -26.49 32.39
N ALA A 38 8.91 -25.97 31.30
CA ALA A 38 8.41 -26.80 30.22
C ALA A 38 9.57 -27.59 29.55
N PRO A 39 9.36 -28.88 29.24
CA PRO A 39 10.39 -29.70 28.64
C PRO A 39 10.78 -29.20 27.25
N ASN A 40 12.07 -29.31 26.93
CA ASN A 40 12.53 -29.05 25.55
C ASN A 40 11.96 -30.15 24.62
N ASN A 41 11.27 -29.72 23.57
CA ASN A 41 10.76 -30.62 22.55
C ASN A 41 11.85 -30.81 21.47
N PRO A 42 12.45 -32.01 21.29
CA PRO A 42 13.49 -32.26 20.31
C PRO A 42 13.06 -31.96 18.86
N ASP A 43 11.77 -32.14 18.57
CA ASP A 43 11.16 -31.83 17.26
C ASP A 43 10.54 -30.44 17.19
N GLY A 44 10.72 -29.66 18.26
CA GLY A 44 10.20 -28.31 18.38
C GLY A 44 10.80 -27.35 17.36
N LYS A 45 10.09 -26.27 17.09
CA LYS A 45 10.46 -25.25 16.09
C LYS A 45 11.90 -24.76 16.26
N LEU A 46 12.29 -24.37 17.49
CA LEU A 46 13.63 -23.82 17.72
C LEU A 46 14.75 -24.85 17.44
N ASN A 47 14.51 -26.13 17.73
CA ASN A 47 15.45 -27.19 17.41
C ASN A 47 15.58 -27.40 15.89
N LYS A 48 14.49 -27.24 15.12
CA LYS A 48 14.55 -27.27 13.66
C LYS A 48 15.27 -26.06 13.08
N VAL A 49 15.10 -24.87 13.68
CA VAL A 49 15.89 -23.68 13.34
C VAL A 49 17.38 -23.97 13.49
N VAL A 50 17.80 -24.46 14.66
CA VAL A 50 19.19 -24.80 14.95
C VAL A 50 19.74 -25.84 13.96
N GLN A 51 18.95 -26.87 13.63
CA GLN A 51 19.34 -27.89 12.64
C GLN A 51 19.57 -27.27 11.26
N ASN A 52 18.64 -26.45 10.77
CA ASN A 52 18.74 -25.86 9.42
C ASN A 52 19.82 -24.78 9.33
N VAL A 53 19.99 -23.95 10.37
CA VAL A 53 21.12 -22.99 10.42
C VAL A 53 22.46 -23.70 10.38
N PHE A 54 22.59 -24.77 11.16
CA PHE A 54 23.81 -25.58 11.15
C PHE A 54 24.04 -26.29 9.81
N TYR A 55 22.99 -26.82 9.19
CA TYR A 55 23.05 -27.46 7.89
C TYR A 55 23.58 -26.48 6.81
N GLU A 56 23.04 -25.26 6.74
CA GLU A 56 23.47 -24.25 5.78
C GLU A 56 24.88 -23.73 6.06
N TYR A 57 25.24 -23.66 7.35
CA TYR A 57 26.61 -23.32 7.75
C TYR A 57 27.62 -24.38 7.29
N ASP A 58 27.33 -25.65 7.53
CA ASP A 58 28.22 -26.78 7.16
C ASP A 58 28.28 -26.94 5.64
N ARG A 59 27.17 -26.81 4.95
CA ARG A 59 27.10 -26.83 3.48
C ARG A 59 27.98 -25.75 2.87
N ALA A 60 27.84 -24.50 3.30
CA ALA A 60 28.63 -23.40 2.77
C ALA A 60 30.12 -23.60 3.01
N ASN A 61 30.53 -24.07 4.21
CA ASN A 61 31.91 -24.35 4.52
C ASN A 61 32.45 -25.50 3.68
N SER A 62 31.68 -26.57 3.47
CA SER A 62 32.05 -27.72 2.64
C SER A 62 32.25 -27.35 1.17
N GLU A 63 31.47 -26.37 0.67
CA GLU A 63 31.61 -25.81 -0.67
C GLU A 63 32.71 -24.75 -0.78
N GLY A 64 33.42 -24.44 0.30
CA GLY A 64 34.43 -23.39 0.35
C GLY A 64 33.90 -21.97 0.18
N LYS A 65 32.60 -21.77 0.42
CA LYS A 65 31.93 -20.50 0.31
C LYS A 65 31.89 -19.73 1.64
N ILE A 66 31.94 -18.43 1.57
CA ILE A 66 31.56 -17.59 2.71
C ILE A 66 30.04 -17.62 2.78
N GLY A 67 29.46 -18.34 3.75
CA GLY A 67 28.03 -18.47 3.93
C GLY A 67 27.53 -17.66 5.12
N CYS A 68 26.82 -16.55 4.88
CA CYS A 68 26.18 -15.77 5.92
C CYS A 68 24.69 -16.10 5.98
N GLN A 69 24.12 -16.02 7.17
CA GLN A 69 22.70 -16.33 7.42
C GLN A 69 22.03 -15.25 8.28
N LEU A 70 20.78 -14.96 8.00
CA LEU A 70 19.93 -14.07 8.78
C LEU A 70 18.85 -14.89 9.49
N VAL A 71 18.72 -14.71 10.78
CA VAL A 71 17.69 -15.36 11.61
C VAL A 71 16.80 -14.30 12.22
N PHE A 72 15.52 -14.29 11.85
CA PHE A 72 14.55 -13.30 12.30
C PHE A 72 13.63 -13.86 13.38
N SER A 73 13.55 -13.15 14.51
CA SER A 73 12.56 -13.37 15.55
C SER A 73 12.20 -12.05 16.23
N ASP A 74 10.90 -11.73 16.21
CA ASP A 74 10.32 -10.60 16.97
C ASP A 74 9.86 -11.07 18.37
N ILE A 75 9.86 -12.38 18.58
CA ILE A 75 9.46 -13.06 19.83
C ILE A 75 10.70 -13.54 20.56
N GLY A 76 10.69 -13.42 21.89
CA GLY A 76 11.78 -13.93 22.75
C GLY A 76 13.11 -13.22 22.48
N THR A 77 13.06 -11.90 22.30
CA THR A 77 14.27 -11.05 22.15
C THR A 77 15.06 -11.01 23.47
N PRO A 78 16.40 -10.80 23.41
CA PRO A 78 17.20 -10.74 24.61
C PRO A 78 16.74 -9.57 25.50
N GLY A 79 16.56 -9.79 26.78
CA GLY A 79 16.05 -8.76 27.67
C GLY A 79 15.85 -9.17 29.13
N GLY A 80 16.62 -10.11 29.64
CA GLY A 80 16.63 -10.46 31.06
C GLY A 80 15.53 -11.43 31.51
N LYS A 81 14.87 -12.11 30.59
CA LYS A 81 14.02 -13.26 30.89
C LYS A 81 14.90 -14.49 31.08
N GLU A 82 14.46 -15.44 31.92
CA GLU A 82 15.18 -16.70 32.21
C GLU A 82 15.36 -17.57 30.95
N PHE A 83 14.42 -17.52 30.00
CA PHE A 83 14.48 -18.14 28.68
C PHE A 83 14.20 -17.15 27.58
N ASP A 84 15.08 -17.07 26.60
CA ASP A 84 14.86 -16.31 25.37
C ASP A 84 15.34 -17.08 24.13
N VAL A 85 14.75 -16.77 22.99
CA VAL A 85 14.99 -17.46 21.71
C VAL A 85 16.44 -17.25 21.23
N TYR A 86 16.96 -16.04 21.38
CA TYR A 86 18.28 -15.66 20.83
C TYR A 86 19.41 -16.41 21.50
N ASN A 87 19.42 -16.38 22.85
CA ASN A 87 20.44 -17.09 23.62
C ASN A 87 20.32 -18.60 23.48
N TYR A 88 19.08 -19.12 23.41
CA TYR A 88 18.87 -20.54 23.16
C TYR A 88 19.43 -20.97 21.81
N VAL A 89 19.07 -20.31 20.72
CA VAL A 89 19.56 -20.64 19.37
C VAL A 89 21.09 -20.52 19.32
N LYS A 90 21.64 -19.42 19.86
CA LYS A 90 23.11 -19.23 19.90
C LYS A 90 23.79 -20.38 20.67
N SER A 91 23.32 -20.72 21.87
CA SER A 91 23.96 -21.77 22.68
C SER A 91 23.90 -23.14 21.99
N GLU A 92 22.79 -23.48 21.36
CA GLU A 92 22.67 -24.76 20.65
C GLU A 92 23.52 -24.79 19.36
N LEU A 93 23.69 -23.68 18.65
CA LEU A 93 24.58 -23.58 17.50
C LEU A 93 26.06 -23.74 17.92
N VAL A 94 26.46 -23.13 19.04
CA VAL A 94 27.80 -23.30 19.59
C VAL A 94 28.06 -24.75 19.99
N LYS A 95 27.10 -25.43 20.64
CA LYS A 95 27.18 -26.87 20.95
C LYS A 95 27.34 -27.74 19.71
N LYS A 96 26.78 -27.31 18.56
CA LYS A 96 26.96 -28.01 17.27
C LYS A 96 28.31 -27.72 16.60
N GLY A 97 29.08 -26.77 17.09
CA GLY A 97 30.44 -26.50 16.61
C GLY A 97 30.59 -25.20 15.83
N ILE A 98 29.57 -24.34 15.76
CA ILE A 98 29.77 -22.99 15.20
C ILE A 98 30.52 -22.14 16.24
N PRO A 99 31.64 -21.51 15.87
CA PRO A 99 32.36 -20.63 16.78
C PRO A 99 31.49 -19.50 17.30
N GLU A 100 31.54 -19.26 18.62
CA GLU A 100 30.70 -18.22 19.23
C GLU A 100 30.92 -16.82 18.62
N ASN A 101 32.19 -16.53 18.27
CA ASN A 101 32.53 -15.26 17.63
C ASN A 101 32.00 -15.09 16.21
N GLU A 102 31.50 -16.14 15.56
CA GLU A 102 30.82 -16.06 14.24
C GLU A 102 29.31 -15.80 14.36
N ILE A 103 28.74 -15.86 15.57
CA ILE A 103 27.33 -15.57 15.83
C ILE A 103 27.21 -14.18 16.45
N ALA A 104 26.24 -13.39 16.00
CA ALA A 104 25.98 -12.05 16.51
C ALA A 104 24.48 -11.76 16.69
N PHE A 105 24.17 -10.89 17.64
CA PHE A 105 22.85 -10.31 17.79
C PHE A 105 22.86 -8.86 17.31
N ILE A 106 21.86 -8.47 16.53
CA ILE A 106 21.71 -7.07 16.12
C ILE A 106 21.51 -6.16 17.33
N HIS A 107 20.97 -6.72 18.43
CA HIS A 107 20.70 -6.01 19.67
C HIS A 107 21.96 -5.53 20.41
N ASP A 108 23.11 -6.16 20.14
CA ASP A 108 24.39 -5.79 20.73
C ASP A 108 24.97 -4.51 20.11
N ALA A 109 24.57 -4.24 18.85
CA ALA A 109 24.94 -3.01 18.15
C ALA A 109 23.94 -1.87 18.47
N LYS A 110 24.27 -1.06 19.49
CA LYS A 110 23.38 0.01 20.00
C LYS A 110 23.46 1.29 19.18
N THR A 111 24.56 1.54 18.50
CA THR A 111 24.76 2.74 17.66
C THR A 111 24.85 2.36 16.18
N ASP A 112 24.60 3.32 15.29
CA ASP A 112 24.71 3.09 13.85
C ASP A 112 26.13 2.71 13.43
N ALA A 113 27.15 3.32 14.05
CA ALA A 113 28.55 2.96 13.81
C ALA A 113 28.84 1.50 14.18
N GLN A 114 28.28 0.99 15.29
CA GLN A 114 28.42 -0.42 15.68
C GLN A 114 27.69 -1.35 14.71
N ARG A 115 26.53 -0.94 14.20
CA ARG A 115 25.79 -1.69 13.17
C ARG A 115 26.57 -1.76 11.86
N ASP A 116 27.20 -0.67 11.43
CA ASP A 116 28.01 -0.64 10.21
C ASP A 116 29.22 -1.59 10.32
N ILE A 117 29.85 -1.62 11.49
CA ILE A 117 30.96 -2.58 11.77
C ILE A 117 30.43 -4.01 11.70
N LEU A 118 29.30 -4.31 12.36
CA LEU A 118 28.69 -5.64 12.35
C LEU A 118 28.34 -6.09 10.92
N PHE A 119 27.74 -5.21 10.12
CA PHE A 119 27.40 -5.51 8.73
C PHE A 119 28.64 -5.70 7.86
N LYS A 120 29.72 -4.96 8.12
CA LYS A 120 31.00 -5.18 7.47
C LYS A 120 31.56 -6.54 7.83
N GLU A 121 31.49 -6.95 9.10
CA GLU A 121 31.92 -8.29 9.56
C GLU A 121 31.10 -9.42 8.91
N MET A 122 29.80 -9.22 8.70
CA MET A 122 28.97 -10.14 7.92
C MET A 122 29.43 -10.23 6.46
N ARG A 123 29.65 -9.10 5.79
CA ARG A 123 30.11 -9.07 4.39
C ARG A 123 31.45 -9.68 4.18
N THR A 124 32.31 -9.66 5.18
CA THR A 124 33.68 -10.28 5.12
C THR A 124 33.68 -11.73 5.60
N GLY A 125 32.54 -12.27 6.05
CA GLY A 125 32.46 -13.64 6.58
C GLY A 125 33.02 -13.85 7.96
N LYS A 126 33.46 -12.79 8.66
CA LYS A 126 33.90 -12.85 10.06
C LYS A 126 32.75 -13.20 11.00
N LYS A 127 31.54 -12.71 10.69
CA LYS A 127 30.29 -13.12 11.30
C LYS A 127 29.49 -13.89 10.25
N LYS A 128 28.96 -15.05 10.60
CA LYS A 128 28.24 -15.92 9.69
C LYS A 128 26.75 -16.06 10.03
N VAL A 129 26.37 -15.87 11.29
CA VAL A 129 24.98 -15.93 11.72
C VAL A 129 24.60 -14.64 12.44
N LEU A 130 23.63 -13.92 11.91
CA LEU A 130 23.07 -12.72 12.53
C LEU A 130 21.62 -13.00 12.96
N ILE A 131 21.35 -12.89 14.26
CA ILE A 131 20.02 -13.04 14.83
C ILE A 131 19.46 -11.65 15.15
N GLY A 132 18.25 -11.36 14.68
CA GLY A 132 17.65 -10.03 14.87
C GLY A 132 16.15 -9.98 14.74
N SER A 133 15.58 -8.86 15.19
CA SER A 133 14.15 -8.53 15.00
C SER A 133 13.91 -7.79 13.68
N THR A 134 12.67 -7.80 13.21
CA THR A 134 12.26 -7.07 12.00
C THR A 134 12.66 -5.60 12.06
N ASP A 135 12.35 -4.92 13.15
CA ASP A 135 12.61 -3.49 13.29
C ASP A 135 14.12 -3.16 13.24
N LYS A 136 14.94 -3.95 13.92
CA LYS A 136 16.39 -3.69 13.99
C LYS A 136 17.15 -4.17 12.77
N CYS A 137 16.73 -5.26 12.15
CA CYS A 137 17.28 -5.77 10.89
C CYS A 137 16.55 -5.24 9.65
N GLY A 138 15.41 -4.56 9.82
CA GLY A 138 14.59 -4.06 8.71
C GLY A 138 15.08 -2.75 8.09
N THR A 139 15.94 -1.96 8.78
CA THR A 139 16.44 -0.69 8.28
C THR A 139 17.95 -0.71 8.11
N GLY A 140 18.45 -0.35 6.91
CA GLY A 140 19.87 -0.12 6.66
C GLY A 140 20.77 -1.36 6.56
N VAL A 141 20.24 -2.58 6.74
CA VAL A 141 21.04 -3.83 6.67
C VAL A 141 21.49 -4.08 5.23
N ASN A 142 22.79 -4.13 5.01
CA ASN A 142 23.41 -4.43 3.73
C ASN A 142 24.40 -5.60 3.93
N VAL A 143 23.83 -6.83 4.01
CA VAL A 143 24.61 -8.07 4.30
C VAL A 143 24.43 -9.15 3.24
N GLN A 144 23.82 -8.82 2.09
CA GLN A 144 23.47 -9.79 1.06
C GLN A 144 24.67 -10.44 0.37
N THR A 145 25.86 -9.84 0.41
CA THR A 145 27.01 -10.24 -0.43
C THR A 145 27.32 -11.74 -0.37
N HIS A 146 27.22 -12.35 0.79
CA HIS A 146 27.49 -13.77 0.99
C HIS A 146 26.32 -14.52 1.66
N LEU A 147 25.10 -13.99 1.52
CA LEU A 147 23.94 -14.59 2.15
C LEU A 147 23.57 -15.91 1.46
N VAL A 148 23.48 -16.98 2.24
CA VAL A 148 23.06 -18.32 1.78
C VAL A 148 21.69 -18.70 2.29
N ALA A 149 21.26 -18.20 3.46
CA ALA A 149 19.94 -18.52 4.00
C ALA A 149 19.35 -17.42 4.87
N MET A 150 18.01 -17.42 4.91
CA MET A 150 17.18 -16.59 5.77
C MET A 150 16.20 -17.47 6.53
N HIS A 151 16.05 -17.23 7.82
CA HIS A 151 15.21 -18.02 8.71
C HIS A 151 14.18 -17.12 9.41
N HIS A 152 12.91 -17.38 9.21
CA HIS A 152 11.78 -16.68 9.85
C HIS A 152 11.23 -17.57 10.95
N ILE A 153 11.65 -17.34 12.20
CA ILE A 153 11.20 -18.14 13.37
C ILE A 153 9.74 -17.85 13.66
N ASP A 154 9.34 -16.58 13.56
CA ASP A 154 7.99 -16.12 13.81
C ASP A 154 7.34 -15.47 12.60
N CYS A 155 6.02 -15.46 12.57
CA CYS A 155 5.23 -14.74 11.59
C CYS A 155 5.02 -13.28 12.03
N PRO A 156 5.45 -12.28 11.26
CA PRO A 156 5.09 -10.89 11.54
C PRO A 156 3.61 -10.63 11.25
N TRP A 157 3.06 -9.55 11.82
CA TRP A 157 1.66 -9.19 11.62
C TRP A 157 1.34 -8.62 10.23
N LYS A 158 2.35 -8.04 9.58
CA LYS A 158 2.19 -7.34 8.30
C LYS A 158 2.93 -8.06 7.18
N PRO A 159 2.31 -8.23 6.00
CA PRO A 159 3.01 -8.74 4.82
C PRO A 159 4.24 -7.91 4.47
N SER A 160 4.15 -6.58 4.59
CA SER A 160 5.28 -5.67 4.33
C SER A 160 6.51 -5.97 5.19
N SER A 161 6.32 -6.51 6.40
CA SER A 161 7.45 -6.91 7.25
C SER A 161 8.18 -8.13 6.69
N ILE A 162 7.48 -9.07 6.04
CA ILE A 162 8.11 -10.20 5.34
C ILE A 162 8.90 -9.67 4.13
N GLU A 163 8.27 -8.80 3.33
CA GLU A 163 8.94 -8.18 2.19
C GLU A 163 10.17 -7.38 2.62
N GLN A 164 10.09 -6.67 3.76
CA GLN A 164 11.24 -5.98 4.33
C GLN A 164 12.35 -6.93 4.76
N ARG A 165 12.03 -8.04 5.45
CA ARG A 165 13.01 -9.06 5.83
C ARG A 165 13.67 -9.65 4.59
N GLU A 166 12.89 -10.15 3.64
CA GLU A 166 13.38 -10.83 2.44
C GLU A 166 14.09 -9.88 1.47
N GLY A 167 13.58 -8.68 1.27
CA GLY A 167 14.19 -7.66 0.41
C GLY A 167 15.56 -7.15 0.90
N ARG A 168 15.98 -7.51 2.10
CA ARG A 168 17.35 -7.24 2.60
C ARG A 168 18.35 -8.33 2.23
N GLY A 169 17.86 -9.54 2.04
CA GLY A 169 18.67 -10.69 1.70
C GLY A 169 18.62 -11.05 0.21
N ILE A 170 17.44 -11.01 -0.36
CA ILE A 170 17.21 -11.33 -1.78
C ILE A 170 17.37 -10.04 -2.59
N ARG A 171 18.61 -9.65 -2.84
CA ARG A 171 18.96 -8.40 -3.50
C ARG A 171 20.15 -8.58 -4.42
N GLN A 172 20.26 -7.72 -5.44
CA GLN A 172 21.44 -7.67 -6.31
C GLN A 172 22.73 -7.48 -5.51
N GLY A 173 23.81 -8.13 -5.97
CA GLY A 173 25.13 -8.09 -5.33
C GLY A 173 25.40 -9.24 -4.36
N ASN A 174 24.54 -10.26 -4.30
CA ASN A 174 24.89 -11.54 -3.69
C ASN A 174 25.81 -12.31 -4.63
N LEU A 175 26.87 -12.87 -4.08
CA LEU A 175 27.82 -13.73 -4.81
C LEU A 175 27.35 -15.19 -4.88
N ASN A 176 26.32 -15.55 -4.12
CA ASN A 176 25.66 -16.85 -4.22
C ASN A 176 24.47 -16.75 -5.18
N GLU A 177 24.30 -17.74 -6.04
CA GLU A 177 23.22 -17.79 -7.03
C GLU A 177 21.85 -17.99 -6.38
N GLU A 178 21.80 -18.66 -5.23
CA GLU A 178 20.57 -19.01 -4.52
C GLU A 178 20.65 -18.62 -3.05
N VAL A 179 19.50 -18.22 -2.49
CA VAL A 179 19.30 -17.96 -1.06
C VAL A 179 18.14 -18.83 -0.59
N ALA A 180 18.40 -19.72 0.35
CA ALA A 180 17.35 -20.53 0.98
C ALA A 180 16.51 -19.68 1.94
N VAL A 181 15.19 -19.75 1.84
CA VAL A 181 14.26 -19.05 2.76
C VAL A 181 13.47 -20.09 3.55
N TYR A 182 13.74 -20.14 4.85
CA TYR A 182 13.06 -21.03 5.78
C TYR A 182 11.99 -20.28 6.56
N ARG A 183 10.75 -20.75 6.47
CA ARG A 183 9.63 -20.28 7.28
C ARG A 183 9.19 -21.41 8.22
N TYR A 184 9.30 -21.17 9.52
CA TYR A 184 9.02 -22.19 10.53
C TYR A 184 7.61 -22.04 11.03
N VAL A 185 6.84 -23.12 10.96
CA VAL A 185 5.44 -23.15 11.34
C VAL A 185 5.17 -24.35 12.25
N THR A 186 4.64 -24.11 13.44
CA THR A 186 4.16 -25.19 14.30
C THR A 186 2.73 -25.53 13.91
N LYS A 187 2.53 -26.79 13.45
CA LYS A 187 1.21 -27.26 13.00
C LYS A 187 0.19 -27.20 14.14
N GLU A 188 -1.08 -26.99 13.79
CA GLU A 188 -2.21 -26.98 14.73
C GLU A 188 -2.10 -25.96 15.87
N THR A 189 -1.33 -24.88 15.64
CA THR A 189 -1.16 -23.78 16.58
C THR A 189 -1.56 -22.44 15.96
N PHE A 190 -1.58 -21.43 16.81
CA PHE A 190 -1.78 -20.04 16.37
C PHE A 190 -0.74 -19.56 15.33
N ASP A 191 0.42 -20.18 15.32
CA ASP A 191 1.48 -19.86 14.36
C ASP A 191 1.06 -20.19 12.92
N ALA A 192 0.48 -21.38 12.69
CA ALA A 192 -0.06 -21.76 11.38
C ALA A 192 -1.18 -20.81 10.92
N TYR A 193 -2.03 -20.38 11.84
CA TYR A 193 -3.06 -19.38 11.57
C TYR A 193 -2.46 -18.03 11.17
N SER A 194 -1.45 -17.54 11.88
CA SER A 194 -0.79 -16.26 11.59
C SER A 194 -0.18 -16.23 10.18
N TRP A 195 0.49 -17.30 9.77
CA TRP A 195 1.04 -17.41 8.41
C TRP A 195 -0.06 -17.39 7.34
N SER A 196 -1.17 -18.10 7.57
CA SER A 196 -2.31 -18.10 6.64
C SER A 196 -2.95 -16.71 6.54
N LEU A 197 -3.07 -15.99 7.66
CA LEU A 197 -3.61 -14.63 7.69
C LEU A 197 -2.74 -13.66 6.88
N VAL A 198 -1.43 -13.71 7.08
CA VAL A 198 -0.49 -12.84 6.36
C VAL A 198 -0.47 -13.18 4.85
N GLU A 199 -0.55 -14.45 4.48
CA GLU A 199 -0.66 -14.87 3.08
C GLU A 199 -1.93 -14.32 2.42
N ASN A 200 -3.06 -14.37 3.11
CA ASN A 200 -4.33 -13.83 2.60
C ASN A 200 -4.26 -12.30 2.44
N LYS A 201 -3.68 -11.59 3.42
CA LYS A 201 -3.43 -10.15 3.32
C LYS A 201 -2.53 -9.82 2.12
N GLN A 202 -1.45 -10.57 1.91
CA GLN A 202 -0.53 -10.38 0.78
C GLN A 202 -1.22 -10.62 -0.56
N ARG A 203 -2.03 -11.67 -0.66
CA ARG A 203 -2.80 -11.98 -1.86
C ARG A 203 -3.76 -10.86 -2.22
N PHE A 204 -4.45 -10.30 -1.22
CA PHE A 204 -5.33 -9.16 -1.39
C PHE A 204 -4.57 -7.92 -1.86
N ILE A 205 -3.47 -7.55 -1.19
CA ILE A 205 -2.62 -6.43 -1.59
C ILE A 205 -2.15 -6.57 -3.04
N SER A 206 -1.70 -7.76 -3.43
CA SER A 206 -1.27 -8.06 -4.80
C SER A 206 -2.40 -7.88 -5.82
N GLN A 207 -3.62 -8.27 -5.47
CA GLN A 207 -4.79 -8.06 -6.34
C GLN A 207 -5.10 -6.58 -6.54
N VAL A 208 -5.03 -5.78 -5.47
CA VAL A 208 -5.22 -4.32 -5.54
C VAL A 208 -4.13 -3.67 -6.39
N MET A 209 -2.87 -3.99 -6.13
CA MET A 209 -1.72 -3.38 -6.82
C MET A 209 -1.64 -3.74 -8.31
N THR A 210 -2.10 -4.93 -8.68
CA THR A 210 -2.13 -5.37 -10.10
C THR A 210 -3.41 -4.95 -10.84
N ASN A 211 -4.25 -4.12 -10.22
CA ASN A 211 -5.55 -3.67 -10.75
C ASN A 211 -6.50 -4.83 -11.09
N LYS A 212 -6.30 -6.00 -10.49
CA LYS A 212 -7.16 -7.18 -10.56
C LYS A 212 -8.18 -7.21 -9.42
N ALA A 213 -8.15 -6.22 -8.53
CA ALA A 213 -9.12 -6.08 -7.46
C ALA A 213 -10.44 -5.54 -8.01
N VAL A 214 -11.48 -6.25 -7.71
CA VAL A 214 -12.84 -5.94 -8.16
C VAL A 214 -13.56 -4.98 -7.19
N SER A 215 -12.92 -4.59 -6.09
CA SER A 215 -13.54 -3.76 -5.04
C SER A 215 -12.67 -2.58 -4.61
N ARG A 216 -13.33 -1.44 -4.33
CA ARG A 216 -12.70 -0.22 -3.76
C ARG A 216 -12.61 -0.23 -2.24
N THR A 217 -13.29 -1.14 -1.58
CA THR A 217 -13.33 -1.24 -0.11
C THR A 217 -12.90 -2.63 0.32
N CYS A 218 -11.94 -2.70 1.24
CA CYS A 218 -11.58 -3.88 1.99
C CYS A 218 -11.93 -3.65 3.45
N GLU A 219 -12.56 -4.62 4.09
CA GLU A 219 -12.59 -4.63 5.55
C GLU A 219 -11.15 -4.86 6.01
N ASP A 220 -10.60 -3.86 6.69
CA ASP A 220 -9.33 -3.99 7.38
C ASP A 220 -9.55 -5.02 8.48
N ILE A 221 -8.95 -6.19 8.31
CA ILE A 221 -8.95 -7.20 9.38
C ILE A 221 -7.98 -6.64 10.41
N ASP A 222 -8.54 -5.97 11.41
CA ASP A 222 -7.81 -5.34 12.51
C ASP A 222 -6.75 -6.28 13.07
N GLU A 223 -5.53 -5.79 13.14
CA GLU A 223 -4.35 -6.55 13.57
C GLU A 223 -4.47 -7.11 15.00
N ALA A 224 -5.45 -6.65 15.77
CA ALA A 224 -5.46 -6.83 17.22
C ALA A 224 -6.44 -7.87 17.75
N THR A 225 -7.50 -8.22 17.04
CA THR A 225 -8.58 -9.01 17.64
C THR A 225 -8.99 -10.18 16.76
N LEU A 226 -8.49 -11.35 17.12
CA LEU A 226 -9.09 -12.59 16.67
C LEU A 226 -10.51 -12.70 17.23
N SER A 227 -11.46 -13.04 16.40
CA SER A 227 -12.79 -13.38 16.88
C SER A 227 -12.72 -14.62 17.79
N TYR A 228 -13.63 -14.69 18.74
CA TYR A 228 -13.75 -15.88 19.61
C TYR A 228 -13.84 -17.19 18.80
N ALA A 229 -14.52 -17.17 17.66
CA ALA A 229 -14.64 -18.32 16.79
C ALA A 229 -13.28 -18.76 16.23
N GLU A 230 -12.42 -17.83 15.84
CA GLU A 230 -11.07 -18.12 15.31
C GLU A 230 -10.14 -18.69 16.39
N ILE A 231 -10.16 -18.12 17.59
CA ILE A 231 -9.38 -18.66 18.73
C ILE A 231 -9.85 -20.09 19.08
N LYS A 232 -11.15 -20.31 19.13
CA LYS A 232 -11.73 -21.63 19.42
C LYS A 232 -11.36 -22.64 18.33
N ALA A 233 -11.36 -22.19 17.11
CA ALA A 233 -11.06 -22.98 15.94
C ALA A 233 -9.59 -23.45 15.93
N VAL A 234 -8.66 -22.56 16.19
CA VAL A 234 -7.21 -22.88 16.31
C VAL A 234 -6.96 -23.83 17.50
N ALA A 235 -7.61 -23.55 18.63
CA ALA A 235 -7.46 -24.35 19.86
C ALA A 235 -7.99 -25.79 19.74
N THR A 236 -8.95 -26.04 18.85
CA THR A 236 -9.55 -27.37 18.67
C THR A 236 -8.83 -28.24 17.64
N GLY A 237 -7.84 -27.69 16.92
CA GLY A 237 -7.06 -28.43 15.91
C GLY A 237 -7.90 -28.99 14.75
N ASN A 238 -9.07 -28.40 14.48
CA ASN A 238 -10.02 -28.96 13.52
C ASN A 238 -9.62 -28.60 12.08
N PRO A 239 -9.35 -29.56 11.19
CA PRO A 239 -8.94 -29.33 9.80
C PRO A 239 -9.98 -28.58 8.96
N LEU A 240 -11.28 -28.63 9.34
CA LEU A 240 -12.36 -27.91 8.67
C LEU A 240 -12.23 -26.37 8.80
N ILE A 241 -11.33 -25.89 9.66
CA ILE A 241 -11.10 -24.45 9.83
C ILE A 241 -10.43 -23.85 8.61
N LYS A 242 -9.47 -24.54 8.02
CA LYS A 242 -8.83 -24.11 6.77
C LYS A 242 -9.86 -23.99 5.65
N GLU A 243 -10.69 -25.00 5.51
CA GLU A 243 -11.78 -25.04 4.51
C GLU A 243 -12.80 -23.91 4.78
N LYS A 244 -13.19 -23.70 6.05
CA LYS A 244 -14.06 -22.58 6.42
C LYS A 244 -13.44 -21.22 6.06
N MET A 245 -12.16 -21.00 6.36
CA MET A 245 -11.47 -19.75 6.03
C MET A 245 -11.40 -19.54 4.51
N GLU A 246 -11.15 -20.59 3.74
CA GLU A 246 -11.15 -20.53 2.27
C GLU A 246 -12.54 -20.17 1.74
N LEU A 247 -13.60 -20.78 2.29
CA LEU A 247 -14.99 -20.49 1.93
C LEU A 247 -15.43 -19.10 2.39
N ASP A 248 -15.03 -18.64 3.57
CA ASP A 248 -15.32 -17.29 4.06
C ASP A 248 -14.63 -16.24 3.18
N ASN A 249 -13.39 -16.48 2.76
CA ASN A 249 -12.68 -15.61 1.82
C ASN A 249 -13.37 -15.56 0.44
N GLU A 250 -13.80 -16.70 -0.08
CA GLU A 250 -14.53 -16.74 -1.36
C GLU A 250 -15.90 -16.06 -1.24
N LEU A 251 -16.60 -16.23 -0.11
CA LEU A 251 -17.84 -15.53 0.18
C LEU A 251 -17.65 -14.02 0.24
N GLN A 252 -16.60 -13.53 0.90
CA GLN A 252 -16.26 -12.10 0.93
C GLN A 252 -15.95 -11.59 -0.48
N ARG A 253 -15.14 -12.33 -1.24
CA ARG A 253 -14.86 -12.00 -2.65
C ARG A 253 -16.14 -11.87 -3.48
N LEU A 254 -17.05 -12.82 -3.36
CA LEU A 254 -18.33 -12.79 -4.10
C LEU A 254 -19.24 -11.65 -3.66
N LYS A 255 -19.29 -11.34 -2.35
CA LYS A 255 -20.02 -10.16 -1.83
C LYS A 255 -19.47 -8.86 -2.39
N LEU A 256 -18.14 -8.73 -2.48
CA LEU A 256 -17.48 -7.57 -3.07
C LEU A 256 -17.78 -7.44 -4.56
N LEU A 257 -17.71 -8.54 -5.31
CA LEU A 257 -18.08 -8.58 -6.73
C LEU A 257 -19.52 -8.13 -6.94
N LYS A 258 -20.44 -8.63 -6.12
CA LYS A 258 -21.86 -8.24 -6.16
C LYS A 258 -22.05 -6.76 -5.86
N ALA A 259 -21.44 -6.25 -4.78
CA ALA A 259 -21.54 -4.83 -4.40
C ALA A 259 -21.01 -3.91 -5.51
N ASN A 260 -19.89 -4.29 -6.14
CA ASN A 260 -19.32 -3.53 -7.25
C ASN A 260 -20.22 -3.55 -8.49
N TYR A 261 -20.78 -4.71 -8.84
CA TYR A 261 -21.76 -4.83 -9.91
C TYR A 261 -22.99 -3.95 -9.64
N ASP A 262 -23.53 -4.01 -8.44
CA ASP A 262 -24.69 -3.20 -8.06
C ASP A 262 -24.35 -1.69 -8.12
N SER A 263 -23.19 -1.27 -7.66
CA SER A 263 -22.70 0.11 -7.75
C SER A 263 -22.56 0.58 -9.20
N GLN A 264 -21.98 -0.24 -10.07
CA GLN A 264 -21.86 0.06 -11.50
C GLN A 264 -23.24 0.16 -12.15
N ARG A 265 -24.12 -0.75 -11.82
CA ARG A 265 -25.52 -0.75 -12.33
C ARG A 265 -26.24 0.53 -11.95
N TYR A 266 -26.16 0.97 -10.68
CA TYR A 266 -26.74 2.24 -10.25
C TYR A 266 -26.11 3.43 -10.97
N THR A 267 -24.81 3.45 -11.13
CA THR A 267 -24.12 4.52 -11.87
C THR A 267 -24.59 4.59 -13.33
N PHE A 268 -24.76 3.46 -13.99
CA PHE A 268 -25.29 3.39 -15.36
C PHE A 268 -26.75 3.86 -15.42
N GLN A 269 -27.59 3.44 -14.46
CA GLN A 269 -28.99 3.88 -14.37
C GLN A 269 -29.08 5.39 -14.19
N ASP A 270 -28.31 5.97 -13.26
CA ASP A 270 -28.30 7.41 -13.02
C ASP A 270 -27.80 8.20 -14.25
N ASN A 271 -26.76 7.71 -14.89
CA ASN A 271 -26.26 8.32 -16.12
C ASN A 271 -27.33 8.28 -17.22
N PHE A 272 -27.99 7.13 -17.40
CA PHE A 272 -28.97 6.95 -18.48
C PHE A 272 -30.28 7.70 -18.22
N ILE A 273 -30.77 7.67 -16.98
CA ILE A 273 -32.11 8.24 -16.64
C ILE A 273 -32.01 9.74 -16.34
N ILE A 274 -30.92 10.20 -15.73
CA ILE A 274 -30.84 11.57 -15.20
C ILE A 274 -29.78 12.39 -15.98
N LYS A 275 -28.56 11.92 -16.07
CA LYS A 275 -27.43 12.73 -16.55
C LYS A 275 -27.49 12.95 -18.07
N TYR A 276 -27.61 11.88 -18.84
CA TYR A 276 -27.60 11.99 -20.30
C TYR A 276 -28.80 12.76 -20.86
N PRO A 277 -30.06 12.55 -20.40
CA PRO A 277 -31.16 13.36 -20.86
C PRO A 277 -30.98 14.85 -20.61
N LYS A 278 -30.46 15.24 -19.43
CA LYS A 278 -30.12 16.63 -19.13
C LYS A 278 -29.06 17.22 -20.06
N LEU A 279 -28.01 16.44 -20.33
CA LEU A 279 -26.96 16.86 -21.23
C LEU A 279 -27.45 17.00 -22.69
N ILE A 280 -28.30 16.06 -23.13
CA ILE A 280 -28.91 16.11 -24.46
C ILE A 280 -29.79 17.36 -24.58
N GLN A 281 -30.69 17.60 -23.60
CA GLN A 281 -31.53 18.77 -23.60
C GLN A 281 -30.73 20.08 -23.64
N ALA A 282 -29.70 20.19 -22.82
CA ALA A 282 -28.81 21.36 -22.81
C ALA A 282 -28.08 21.55 -24.16
N ALA A 283 -27.63 20.44 -24.77
CA ALA A 283 -27.00 20.49 -26.09
C ALA A 283 -27.99 20.90 -27.21
N GLU A 284 -29.22 20.40 -27.16
CA GLU A 284 -30.26 20.77 -28.11
C GLU A 284 -30.67 22.25 -27.97
N GLU A 285 -30.76 22.76 -26.73
CA GLU A 285 -31.03 24.18 -26.48
C GLU A 285 -29.89 25.04 -27.00
N LYS A 286 -28.63 24.64 -26.74
CA LYS A 286 -27.47 25.35 -27.27
C LYS A 286 -27.44 25.32 -28.80
N LEU A 287 -27.77 24.19 -29.41
CA LEU A 287 -27.87 24.08 -30.87
C LEU A 287 -28.91 25.02 -31.47
N LYS A 288 -30.07 25.15 -30.83
CA LYS A 288 -31.09 26.11 -31.26
C LYS A 288 -30.60 27.55 -31.18
N CYS A 289 -29.92 27.91 -30.08
CA CYS A 289 -29.32 29.24 -29.92
C CYS A 289 -28.26 29.53 -31.01
N VAL A 290 -27.37 28.58 -31.28
CA VAL A 290 -26.31 28.73 -32.33
C VAL A 290 -26.96 28.86 -33.70
N LYS A 291 -27.98 28.07 -34.03
CA LYS A 291 -28.70 28.22 -35.33
C LYS A 291 -29.31 29.59 -35.48
N TYR A 292 -29.97 30.12 -34.44
CA TYR A 292 -30.50 31.48 -34.43
C TYR A 292 -29.39 32.52 -34.66
N ASP A 293 -28.25 32.38 -33.99
CA ASP A 293 -27.13 33.31 -34.16
C ASP A 293 -26.53 33.25 -35.57
N ILE A 294 -26.46 32.05 -36.19
CA ILE A 294 -26.08 31.93 -37.60
C ILE A 294 -27.01 32.67 -38.52
N GLU A 295 -28.32 32.48 -38.34
CA GLU A 295 -29.32 33.19 -39.15
C GLU A 295 -29.26 34.74 -38.98
N ALA A 296 -29.02 35.19 -37.74
CA ALA A 296 -28.82 36.62 -37.46
C ALA A 296 -27.57 37.16 -38.14
N ARG A 297 -26.47 36.45 -38.07
CA ARG A 297 -25.21 36.78 -38.77
C ARG A 297 -25.41 36.85 -40.28
N ASP A 298 -26.09 35.87 -40.87
CA ASP A 298 -26.25 35.77 -42.31
C ASP A 298 -27.18 36.90 -42.85
N LYS A 299 -28.18 37.33 -42.06
CA LYS A 299 -28.99 38.50 -42.39
C LYS A 299 -28.20 39.79 -42.41
N GLU A 300 -27.21 39.97 -41.52
CA GLU A 300 -26.33 41.13 -41.52
C GLU A 300 -25.30 41.05 -42.64
N LEU A 301 -24.83 39.89 -43.03
CA LEU A 301 -23.92 39.68 -44.20
C LEU A 301 -24.63 40.02 -45.52
N LEU A 302 -25.95 39.79 -45.64
CA LEU A 302 -26.69 40.12 -46.83
C LEU A 302 -26.86 41.66 -47.07
N LYS A 303 -26.58 42.51 -46.06
CA LYS A 303 -26.58 43.97 -46.16
C LYS A 303 -25.31 44.54 -46.82
N GLY A 304 -24.28 43.74 -47.04
CA GLY A 304 -22.99 44.09 -47.65
C GLY A 304 -21.84 43.40 -46.94
N ASP A 305 -20.77 43.04 -47.67
CA ASP A 305 -19.57 42.39 -47.11
C ASP A 305 -18.55 43.39 -46.53
N GLU A 306 -19.01 44.63 -46.31
CA GLU A 306 -18.19 45.70 -45.75
C GLU A 306 -17.95 45.45 -44.26
N PHE A 307 -16.67 45.59 -43.88
CA PHE A 307 -16.31 45.49 -42.45
C PHE A 307 -16.87 46.71 -41.72
N ALA A 308 -17.62 46.47 -40.67
CA ALA A 308 -18.10 47.50 -39.76
C ALA A 308 -18.11 46.98 -38.32
N ILE A 309 -17.37 47.64 -37.46
CA ILE A 309 -17.36 47.37 -36.01
C ILE A 309 -17.68 48.67 -35.27
N THR A 310 -18.60 48.58 -34.32
CA THR A 310 -18.93 49.75 -33.48
C THR A 310 -18.29 49.57 -32.11
N ILE A 311 -17.47 50.54 -31.68
CA ILE A 311 -16.86 50.55 -30.35
C ILE A 311 -17.25 51.86 -29.66
N GLY A 312 -17.94 51.72 -28.53
CA GLY A 312 -18.59 52.86 -27.87
C GLY A 312 -19.68 53.47 -28.72
N LYS A 313 -19.44 54.69 -29.26
CA LYS A 313 -20.37 55.41 -30.12
C LYS A 313 -19.87 55.60 -31.55
N ILE A 314 -18.71 55.07 -31.87
CA ILE A 314 -18.03 55.25 -33.17
C ILE A 314 -18.04 53.92 -33.93
N THR A 315 -18.42 54.02 -35.21
CA THR A 315 -18.33 52.86 -36.11
C THR A 315 -17.13 53.03 -37.01
N TYR A 316 -16.32 51.95 -37.07
CA TYR A 316 -15.12 51.85 -37.91
C TYR A 316 -15.40 50.89 -39.05
N ASP A 317 -15.11 51.33 -40.28
CA ASP A 317 -15.25 50.59 -41.53
C ASP A 317 -13.90 49.97 -41.99
N GLU A 318 -12.77 50.43 -41.45
CA GLU A 318 -11.47 49.84 -41.69
C GLU A 318 -11.06 48.89 -40.55
N ARG A 319 -10.52 47.69 -40.92
CA ARG A 319 -10.10 46.66 -39.93
C ARG A 319 -8.94 47.13 -39.04
N SER A 320 -8.00 47.91 -39.59
CA SER A 320 -6.84 48.46 -38.88
C SER A 320 -7.26 49.45 -37.79
N GLU A 321 -8.17 50.36 -38.11
CA GLU A 321 -8.68 51.38 -37.18
C GLU A 321 -9.58 50.73 -36.12
N GLY A 322 -10.50 49.85 -36.53
CA GLY A 322 -11.35 49.10 -35.63
C GLY A 322 -10.55 48.19 -34.66
N GLY A 323 -9.47 47.59 -35.15
CA GLY A 323 -8.56 46.79 -34.32
C GLY A 323 -7.84 47.63 -33.27
N THR A 324 -7.33 48.81 -33.67
CA THR A 324 -6.67 49.74 -32.74
C THR A 324 -7.64 50.26 -31.67
N ALA A 325 -8.84 50.67 -32.07
CA ALA A 325 -9.88 51.12 -31.14
C ALA A 325 -10.32 49.99 -30.17
N LEU A 326 -10.39 48.74 -30.65
CA LEU A 326 -10.66 47.56 -29.82
C LEU A 326 -9.59 47.37 -28.76
N LEU A 327 -8.30 47.39 -29.12
CA LEU A 327 -7.16 47.26 -28.18
C LEU A 327 -7.15 48.39 -27.16
N GLU A 328 -7.44 49.61 -27.55
CA GLU A 328 -7.57 50.76 -26.62
C GLU A 328 -8.74 50.60 -25.64
N ALA A 329 -9.88 50.12 -26.12
CA ALA A 329 -11.03 49.87 -25.26
C ALA A 329 -10.73 48.78 -24.23
N VAL A 330 -10.02 47.72 -24.61
CA VAL A 330 -9.60 46.62 -23.71
C VAL A 330 -8.62 47.10 -22.67
N SER A 331 -7.68 47.97 -22.99
CA SER A 331 -6.65 48.45 -22.05
C SER A 331 -7.22 49.26 -20.88
N LYS A 332 -8.41 49.83 -21.04
CA LYS A 332 -9.08 50.70 -20.06
C LYS A 332 -10.00 49.95 -19.09
N SER A 333 -10.14 48.66 -19.25
CA SER A 333 -11.18 47.89 -18.52
C SER A 333 -10.66 46.96 -17.45
N GLY A 334 -11.47 46.73 -16.38
CA GLY A 334 -11.16 45.81 -15.28
C GLY A 334 -11.94 44.50 -15.31
N ASP A 335 -13.26 44.57 -15.49
CA ASP A 335 -14.18 43.41 -15.43
C ASP A 335 -14.88 43.21 -16.78
N THR A 336 -15.69 42.15 -16.90
CA THR A 336 -16.48 41.88 -18.10
C THR A 336 -17.47 43.03 -18.37
N TYR A 337 -17.35 43.73 -19.52
CA TYR A 337 -18.28 44.79 -19.90
C TYR A 337 -18.39 44.87 -21.42
N GLU A 338 -19.52 45.45 -21.85
CA GLU A 338 -19.84 45.67 -23.27
C GLU A 338 -19.13 46.89 -23.81
N ILE A 339 -18.37 46.69 -24.88
CA ILE A 339 -17.61 47.76 -25.53
C ILE A 339 -18.21 48.24 -26.86
N GLY A 340 -19.15 47.49 -27.42
CA GLY A 340 -19.78 47.84 -28.68
C GLY A 340 -20.54 46.68 -29.32
N SER A 341 -20.58 46.67 -30.65
CA SER A 341 -21.24 45.62 -31.41
C SER A 341 -20.50 45.29 -32.70
N PHE A 342 -20.65 44.05 -33.16
CA PHE A 342 -20.09 43.55 -34.40
C PHE A 342 -21.08 42.60 -35.09
N ARG A 343 -21.50 42.94 -36.30
CA ARG A 343 -22.44 42.14 -37.11
C ARG A 343 -23.70 41.72 -36.35
N GLY A 344 -24.29 42.64 -35.61
CA GLY A 344 -25.50 42.38 -34.85
C GLY A 344 -25.33 41.71 -33.49
N PHE A 345 -24.10 41.34 -33.12
CA PHE A 345 -23.75 40.76 -31.82
C PHE A 345 -23.18 41.83 -30.89
N ALA A 346 -23.50 41.78 -29.63
CA ALA A 346 -22.84 42.60 -28.62
C ALA A 346 -21.38 42.16 -28.47
N LEU A 347 -20.46 43.11 -28.40
CA LEU A 347 -19.05 42.89 -28.23
C LEU A 347 -18.65 43.19 -26.78
N LEU A 348 -18.15 42.18 -26.06
CA LEU A 348 -17.71 42.35 -24.68
C LEU A 348 -16.23 41.95 -24.58
N VAL A 349 -15.59 42.47 -23.54
CA VAL A 349 -14.25 42.08 -23.12
C VAL A 349 -14.28 41.59 -21.69
N GLU A 350 -13.52 40.54 -21.43
CA GLU A 350 -13.34 39.96 -20.11
C GLU A 350 -11.85 39.76 -19.85
N LYS A 351 -11.36 40.13 -18.68
CA LYS A 351 -10.01 39.88 -18.21
C LYS A 351 -10.04 38.78 -17.16
N ASN A 352 -9.31 37.69 -17.39
CA ASN A 352 -9.24 36.62 -16.39
C ASN A 352 -8.28 36.97 -15.23
N TYR A 353 -8.25 36.13 -14.20
CA TYR A 353 -7.40 36.29 -13.01
C TYR A 353 -5.89 36.19 -13.32
N MET A 354 -5.49 35.66 -14.50
CA MET A 354 -4.11 35.64 -14.99
C MET A 354 -3.74 36.87 -15.84
N GLY A 355 -4.66 37.82 -15.99
CA GLY A 355 -4.44 39.03 -16.77
C GLY A 355 -4.62 38.86 -18.28
N ILE A 356 -5.12 37.69 -18.74
CA ILE A 356 -5.38 37.41 -20.17
C ILE A 356 -6.71 38.05 -20.55
N ASN A 357 -6.75 38.79 -21.65
CA ASN A 357 -7.94 39.42 -22.18
C ASN A 357 -8.65 38.50 -23.15
N TYR A 358 -9.98 38.42 -23.02
CA TYR A 358 -10.84 37.66 -23.92
C TYR A 358 -11.84 38.62 -24.59
N MET A 359 -12.07 38.42 -25.85
CA MET A 359 -13.15 39.01 -26.60
C MET A 359 -14.34 38.05 -26.63
N ILE A 360 -15.52 38.55 -26.34
CA ILE A 360 -16.75 37.77 -26.32
C ILE A 360 -17.75 38.44 -27.26
N LEU A 361 -18.25 37.66 -28.23
CA LEU A 361 -19.42 38.03 -29.04
C LEU A 361 -20.64 37.37 -28.40
N ARG A 362 -21.61 38.18 -27.98
CA ARG A 362 -22.81 37.72 -27.34
C ARG A 362 -24.01 37.89 -28.27
N GLY A 363 -24.53 36.74 -28.72
CA GLY A 363 -25.81 36.59 -29.37
C GLY A 363 -26.81 35.93 -28.43
N LYS A 364 -27.48 34.88 -28.87
CA LYS A 364 -28.20 33.94 -27.98
C LYS A 364 -27.19 33.00 -27.31
N THR A 365 -25.99 32.88 -27.89
CA THR A 365 -24.85 32.14 -27.32
C THR A 365 -23.68 33.10 -27.19
N GLU A 366 -22.76 32.82 -26.29
CA GLU A 366 -21.49 33.56 -26.18
C GLU A 366 -20.38 32.82 -26.90
N TYR A 367 -19.63 33.57 -27.74
CA TYR A 367 -18.48 33.10 -28.48
C TYR A 367 -17.25 33.81 -27.95
N LYS A 368 -16.37 33.09 -27.27
CA LYS A 368 -15.22 33.63 -26.55
C LYS A 368 -13.92 33.27 -27.29
N ALA A 369 -13.08 34.26 -27.53
CA ALA A 369 -11.75 34.09 -28.10
C ALA A 369 -10.72 34.83 -27.27
N GLU A 370 -9.52 34.27 -27.15
CA GLU A 370 -8.38 34.93 -26.52
C GLU A 370 -7.83 36.02 -27.44
N MET A 371 -7.53 37.15 -26.85
CA MET A 371 -6.88 38.23 -27.56
C MET A 371 -5.35 38.09 -27.40
N SER A 372 -4.67 37.76 -28.47
CA SER A 372 -3.20 37.65 -28.52
C SER A 372 -2.54 38.99 -28.85
#